data_2bebf1866105a32cd28697748550eb15
#
_entry.id   2bebf1866105a32cd28697748550eb15
#
_cell.length_a   1.000
_cell.length_b   1.000
_cell.length_c   1.000
_cell.angle_alpha   90.00
_cell.angle_beta   90.00
_cell.angle_gamma   90.00
#
_symmetry.space_group_name_H-M   'P 1'
#
loop_
_entity.id
_entity.type
_entity.pdbx_description
1 polymer ?
#
loop_
_entity_poly.entity_id
_entity_poly.type
_entity_poly.pdbx_seq_one_letter_code
_entity_poly.pdbx_strand_id
1 'polypeptide(L)'
;MENIRATAFDVFDEARLLGEHTDMIIKSNDREFEVHKIIMCGCSTYFRAFFSNNWSSPAQHFCEVPGISQDIMPLIIQYAYTRSVLITQENVVELLVAAEMILVSGLVDACCQFLESHLCPENCIGICKFTEDVYSCSKLHCKAKHYILQHFEEVLDVPEEFLELSLEQLEEIIDEDELNVKQEEVVFEAVLHWINHAPENRRQHIAVLLPKVRLGLITSAYFINNVKCNALVMENEACMPVIINAMNTLFDLNMDESTNSELMHQLTRPRLPSSILFAIGGWSGGNPTNEIEAFDAKADCWVSVTQEDERPRAYHGTAVLDEFVYCIGGYDGVEYFNSVRKFNLITQTWQEVAPMYERRCYISVAVLDGLIYAIGGFDGHQRLKTVERYDPNTNQWTMMAPMNERRSDSSATSLQGRIYICGGFTGIECLFSAESFNPETNQWTLIAPMSSRRSGVGVIAYADLVYAVGGFDGANRLRSAEAYNPLTNIWSDVASMYIPRSNFGIEVVNGQLFAVGGFNGFSTTSDVECYDEKTDEWFDANEMAISRSAVSCCVASGLPNMAQYAAPRDIVQTQDESDSE
;
A
#
# COMPACT_ATOMS: atom_id res chain seq x y z
N MET A 1 7.92 -7.17 -36.49
CA MET A 1 6.59 -7.81 -36.72
C MET A 1 5.43 -6.89 -36.34
N GLU A 2 5.57 -5.97 -35.41
CA GLU A 2 4.51 -5.03 -34.99
C GLU A 2 4.09 -4.04 -36.09
N ASN A 3 5.04 -3.47 -36.84
CA ASN A 3 4.72 -2.52 -37.91
C ASN A 3 3.89 -3.09 -39.09
N ILE A 4 3.99 -4.39 -39.38
CA ILE A 4 3.21 -5.01 -40.49
C ILE A 4 1.78 -5.29 -40.03
N ARG A 5 1.54 -5.59 -38.74
CA ARG A 5 0.20 -5.81 -38.20
C ARG A 5 -0.60 -4.51 -38.09
N ALA A 6 0.03 -3.42 -37.66
CA ALA A 6 -0.58 -2.10 -37.61
C ALA A 6 -1.06 -1.68 -39.02
N THR A 7 -0.22 -1.79 -40.03
CA THR A 7 -0.54 -1.42 -41.42
C THR A 7 -1.73 -2.20 -42.01
N ALA A 8 -1.93 -3.47 -41.65
CA ALA A 8 -3.07 -4.25 -42.14
C ALA A 8 -4.40 -3.79 -41.54
N PHE A 9 -4.43 -3.48 -40.24
CA PHE A 9 -5.63 -2.98 -39.59
C PHE A 9 -6.03 -1.59 -40.08
N ASP A 10 -5.05 -0.72 -40.32
CA ASP A 10 -5.29 0.61 -40.89
C ASP A 10 -5.94 0.53 -42.27
N VAL A 11 -5.49 -0.39 -43.13
CA VAL A 11 -6.07 -0.63 -44.46
C VAL A 11 -7.50 -1.17 -44.35
N PHE A 12 -7.80 -2.04 -43.38
CA PHE A 12 -9.16 -2.54 -43.18
C PHE A 12 -10.12 -1.45 -42.70
N ASP A 13 -9.67 -0.53 -41.84
CA ASP A 13 -10.50 0.57 -41.39
C ASP A 13 -10.74 1.60 -42.52
N GLU A 14 -9.71 1.88 -43.33
CA GLU A 14 -9.84 2.73 -44.52
C GLU A 14 -10.85 2.14 -45.52
N ALA A 15 -10.77 0.84 -45.82
CA ALA A 15 -11.72 0.14 -46.71
C ALA A 15 -13.16 0.22 -46.16
N ARG A 16 -13.33 0.08 -44.84
CA ARG A 16 -14.66 0.25 -44.18
C ARG A 16 -15.19 1.67 -44.35
N LEU A 17 -14.34 2.69 -44.12
CA LEU A 17 -14.74 4.10 -44.24
C LEU A 17 -15.11 4.49 -45.69
N LEU A 18 -14.52 3.80 -46.70
CA LEU A 18 -14.84 3.98 -48.09
C LEU A 18 -16.04 3.09 -48.57
N GLY A 19 -16.60 2.23 -47.68
CA GLY A 19 -17.64 1.27 -48.02
C GLY A 19 -17.16 0.14 -48.93
N GLU A 20 -15.84 -0.11 -49.02
CA GLU A 20 -15.25 -1.14 -49.87
C GLU A 20 -15.28 -2.50 -49.18
N HIS A 21 -15.77 -3.51 -49.90
CA HIS A 21 -15.80 -4.94 -49.48
C HIS A 21 -16.62 -5.20 -48.19
N THR A 22 -17.43 -4.26 -47.72
CA THR A 22 -18.35 -4.47 -46.58
C THR A 22 -19.39 -5.52 -46.94
N ASP A 23 -19.66 -6.46 -46.06
CA ASP A 23 -20.55 -7.62 -46.25
C ASP A 23 -21.64 -7.71 -45.18
N MET A 24 -21.73 -6.69 -44.26
CA MET A 24 -22.71 -6.64 -43.19
C MET A 24 -23.03 -5.17 -42.80
N ILE A 25 -24.29 -4.96 -42.44
CA ILE A 25 -24.77 -3.72 -41.81
C ILE A 25 -25.16 -4.03 -40.38
N ILE A 26 -24.57 -3.32 -39.41
CA ILE A 26 -24.99 -3.33 -38.01
C ILE A 26 -25.98 -2.17 -37.81
N LYS A 27 -27.18 -2.48 -37.31
CA LYS A 27 -28.19 -1.51 -36.94
C LYS A 27 -28.17 -1.33 -35.43
N SER A 28 -27.97 -0.08 -34.99
CA SER A 28 -28.07 0.31 -33.60
C SER A 28 -29.00 1.50 -33.53
N ASN A 29 -30.21 1.29 -32.98
CA ASN A 29 -31.31 2.24 -33.03
C ASN A 29 -31.58 2.71 -34.48
N ASP A 30 -31.56 4.02 -34.74
CA ASP A 30 -31.83 4.60 -36.07
C ASP A 30 -30.58 4.73 -36.97
N ARG A 31 -29.42 4.25 -36.54
CA ARG A 31 -28.16 4.32 -37.30
C ARG A 31 -27.73 2.98 -37.86
N GLU A 32 -27.20 3.01 -39.07
CA GLU A 32 -26.65 1.86 -39.78
C GLU A 32 -25.14 2.04 -39.96
N PHE A 33 -24.38 0.94 -39.73
CA PHE A 33 -22.92 0.91 -39.83
C PHE A 33 -22.51 -0.24 -40.74
N GLU A 34 -21.84 0.09 -41.83
CA GLU A 34 -21.25 -0.90 -42.73
C GLU A 34 -19.96 -1.47 -42.14
N VAL A 35 -19.82 -2.80 -42.11
CA VAL A 35 -18.70 -3.49 -41.49
C VAL A 35 -18.32 -4.76 -42.25
N HIS A 36 -17.14 -5.32 -41.94
CA HIS A 36 -16.71 -6.63 -42.39
C HIS A 36 -16.98 -7.69 -41.33
N LYS A 37 -17.79 -8.71 -41.66
CA LYS A 37 -18.13 -9.83 -40.75
C LYS A 37 -16.91 -10.45 -40.10
N ILE A 38 -15.86 -10.69 -40.87
CA ILE A 38 -14.64 -11.34 -40.38
C ILE A 38 -13.93 -10.52 -39.29
N ILE A 39 -13.92 -9.19 -39.39
CA ILE A 39 -13.32 -8.29 -38.39
C ILE A 39 -14.15 -8.33 -37.10
N MET A 40 -15.49 -8.21 -37.22
CA MET A 40 -16.38 -8.30 -36.08
C MET A 40 -16.34 -9.65 -35.39
N CYS A 41 -16.27 -10.77 -36.14
CA CYS A 41 -16.06 -12.12 -35.60
C CYS A 41 -14.71 -12.27 -34.88
N GLY A 42 -13.68 -11.60 -35.35
CA GLY A 42 -12.35 -11.60 -34.73
C GLY A 42 -12.28 -10.81 -33.44
N CYS A 43 -13.20 -9.86 -33.24
CA CYS A 43 -13.26 -9.00 -32.06
C CYS A 43 -14.23 -9.53 -31.00
N SER A 44 -15.34 -10.12 -31.38
CA SER A 44 -16.46 -10.46 -30.51
C SER A 44 -16.90 -11.91 -30.70
N THR A 45 -17.02 -12.65 -29.61
CA THR A 45 -17.60 -14.02 -29.61
C THR A 45 -19.10 -14.00 -29.87
N TYR A 46 -19.79 -12.91 -29.50
CA TYR A 46 -21.20 -12.71 -29.87
C TYR A 46 -21.39 -12.67 -31.38
N PHE A 47 -20.64 -11.83 -32.10
CA PHE A 47 -20.71 -11.75 -33.54
C PHE A 47 -20.24 -13.05 -34.21
N ARG A 48 -19.25 -13.73 -33.65
CA ARG A 48 -18.82 -15.06 -34.14
C ARG A 48 -19.95 -16.09 -34.03
N ALA A 49 -20.65 -16.13 -32.89
CA ALA A 49 -21.79 -17.04 -32.71
C ALA A 49 -22.97 -16.65 -33.60
N PHE A 50 -23.30 -15.37 -33.71
CA PHE A 50 -24.38 -14.86 -34.53
C PHE A 50 -24.21 -15.21 -36.01
N PHE A 51 -23.01 -15.08 -36.56
CA PHE A 51 -22.72 -15.39 -37.98
C PHE A 51 -22.41 -16.85 -38.26
N SER A 52 -22.03 -17.65 -37.24
CA SER A 52 -21.72 -19.09 -37.44
C SER A 52 -22.92 -20.00 -37.36
N ASN A 53 -24.00 -19.60 -36.71
CA ASN A 53 -25.20 -20.40 -36.57
C ASN A 53 -26.16 -20.18 -37.74
N ASN A 54 -26.80 -21.26 -38.21
CA ASN A 54 -27.86 -21.29 -39.24
C ASN A 54 -29.12 -20.46 -38.87
N TRP A 55 -29.04 -19.55 -37.90
CA TRP A 55 -30.11 -18.65 -37.51
C TRP A 55 -30.24 -17.44 -38.44
N SER A 56 -29.16 -17.11 -39.16
CA SER A 56 -29.24 -16.11 -40.22
C SER A 56 -29.41 -16.85 -41.57
N SER A 57 -30.51 -16.54 -42.25
CA SER A 57 -30.66 -16.92 -43.67
C SER A 57 -29.43 -16.42 -44.46
N PRO A 58 -28.91 -17.17 -45.45
CA PRO A 58 -27.76 -16.73 -46.26
C PRO A 58 -27.91 -15.36 -46.93
N ALA A 59 -29.13 -14.81 -46.94
CA ALA A 59 -29.48 -13.50 -47.49
C ALA A 59 -29.56 -12.38 -46.46
N GLN A 60 -29.25 -12.62 -45.19
CA GLN A 60 -29.35 -11.58 -44.16
C GLN A 60 -28.09 -10.72 -44.13
N HIS A 61 -28.18 -9.50 -44.67
CA HIS A 61 -27.10 -8.51 -44.74
C HIS A 61 -27.11 -7.51 -43.60
N PHE A 62 -27.97 -7.67 -42.57
CA PHE A 62 -28.03 -6.80 -41.43
C PHE A 62 -28.13 -7.55 -40.10
N CYS A 63 -27.54 -6.99 -39.08
CA CYS A 63 -27.57 -7.42 -37.69
C CYS A 63 -28.11 -6.27 -36.84
N GLU A 64 -29.23 -6.47 -36.16
CA GLU A 64 -29.77 -5.50 -35.22
C GLU A 64 -29.21 -5.79 -33.81
N VAL A 65 -28.59 -4.81 -33.19
CA VAL A 65 -28.06 -4.88 -31.83
C VAL A 65 -28.80 -3.87 -30.97
N PRO A 66 -29.89 -4.30 -30.30
CA PRO A 66 -30.67 -3.41 -29.45
C PRO A 66 -29.90 -3.07 -28.17
N GLY A 67 -30.18 -1.92 -27.58
CA GLY A 67 -29.67 -1.53 -26.26
C GLY A 67 -28.28 -0.86 -26.25
N ILE A 68 -27.62 -0.74 -27.39
CA ILE A 68 -26.38 0.03 -27.51
C ILE A 68 -26.69 1.38 -28.14
N SER A 69 -26.15 2.46 -27.55
CA SER A 69 -26.39 3.81 -28.06
C SER A 69 -25.69 4.06 -29.39
N GLN A 70 -26.23 5.00 -30.17
CA GLN A 70 -25.67 5.39 -31.47
C GLN A 70 -24.29 6.06 -31.37
N ASP A 71 -23.90 6.52 -30.18
CA ASP A 71 -22.61 7.17 -29.93
C ASP A 71 -21.55 6.15 -29.44
N ILE A 72 -21.98 5.05 -28.85
CA ILE A 72 -21.10 3.97 -28.35
C ILE A 72 -20.77 2.95 -29.44
N MET A 73 -21.72 2.62 -30.32
CA MET A 73 -21.47 1.63 -31.39
C MET A 73 -20.27 2.00 -32.29
N PRO A 74 -20.07 3.27 -32.72
CA PRO A 74 -18.87 3.67 -33.45
C PRO A 74 -17.56 3.39 -32.71
N LEU A 75 -17.52 3.58 -31.38
CA LEU A 75 -16.34 3.31 -30.56
C LEU A 75 -16.00 1.81 -30.54
N ILE A 76 -17.00 0.97 -30.45
CA ILE A 76 -16.83 -0.49 -30.51
C ILE A 76 -16.32 -0.92 -31.88
N ILE A 77 -16.89 -0.37 -32.96
CA ILE A 77 -16.45 -0.64 -34.34
C ILE A 77 -15.01 -0.17 -34.51
N GLN A 78 -14.68 1.07 -34.06
CA GLN A 78 -13.31 1.58 -34.08
C GLN A 78 -12.35 0.62 -33.38
N TYR A 79 -12.70 0.16 -32.18
CA TYR A 79 -11.87 -0.81 -31.45
C TYR A 79 -11.71 -2.13 -32.22
N ALA A 80 -12.77 -2.61 -32.88
CA ALA A 80 -12.69 -3.85 -33.67
C ALA A 80 -11.65 -3.75 -34.79
N TYR A 81 -11.55 -2.59 -35.45
CA TYR A 81 -10.64 -2.35 -36.58
C TYR A 81 -9.24 -1.89 -36.18
N THR A 82 -9.12 -1.05 -35.12
CA THR A 82 -7.83 -0.42 -34.76
C THR A 82 -7.19 -0.99 -33.51
N ARG A 83 -7.94 -1.77 -32.71
CA ARG A 83 -7.56 -2.21 -31.36
C ARG A 83 -7.26 -1.06 -30.40
N SER A 84 -7.73 0.14 -30.74
CA SER A 84 -7.64 1.31 -29.88
C SER A 84 -8.93 2.10 -29.91
N VAL A 85 -9.29 2.70 -28.78
CA VAL A 85 -10.45 3.56 -28.62
C VAL A 85 -10.18 4.56 -27.50
N LEU A 86 -10.74 5.76 -27.64
CA LEU A 86 -10.64 6.76 -26.58
C LEU A 86 -11.69 6.47 -25.50
N ILE A 87 -11.22 6.09 -24.32
CA ILE A 87 -12.05 5.91 -23.13
C ILE A 87 -11.99 7.20 -22.32
N THR A 88 -13.14 7.72 -21.90
CA THR A 88 -13.29 8.94 -21.10
C THR A 88 -14.22 8.68 -19.93
N GLN A 89 -14.22 9.55 -18.92
CA GLN A 89 -15.14 9.47 -17.78
C GLN A 89 -16.62 9.49 -18.24
N GLU A 90 -16.92 10.17 -19.33
CA GLU A 90 -18.30 10.33 -19.85
C GLU A 90 -18.79 9.06 -20.57
N ASN A 91 -17.90 8.31 -21.24
CA ASN A 91 -18.29 7.16 -22.06
C ASN A 91 -18.00 5.79 -21.46
N VAL A 92 -17.13 5.70 -20.44
CA VAL A 92 -16.60 4.41 -19.95
C VAL A 92 -17.69 3.46 -19.45
N VAL A 93 -18.70 3.95 -18.75
CA VAL A 93 -19.78 3.10 -18.18
C VAL A 93 -20.65 2.53 -19.29
N GLU A 94 -21.14 3.37 -20.22
CA GLU A 94 -21.94 2.90 -21.35
C GLU A 94 -21.13 1.98 -22.28
N LEU A 95 -19.84 2.29 -22.50
CA LEU A 95 -18.94 1.50 -23.31
C LEU A 95 -18.67 0.13 -22.69
N LEU A 96 -18.50 0.08 -21.37
CA LEU A 96 -18.33 -1.18 -20.63
C LEU A 96 -19.57 -2.07 -20.74
N VAL A 97 -20.74 -1.53 -20.48
CA VAL A 97 -22.02 -2.26 -20.61
C VAL A 97 -22.21 -2.78 -22.02
N ALA A 98 -21.95 -1.95 -23.03
CA ALA A 98 -22.09 -2.35 -24.43
C ALA A 98 -21.07 -3.41 -24.83
N ALA A 99 -19.81 -3.29 -24.39
CA ALA A 99 -18.75 -4.26 -24.64
C ALA A 99 -19.06 -5.64 -24.01
N GLU A 100 -19.64 -5.64 -22.81
CA GLU A 100 -20.12 -6.85 -22.13
C GLU A 100 -21.28 -7.51 -22.88
N MET A 101 -22.29 -6.74 -23.28
CA MET A 101 -23.45 -7.25 -24.05
C MET A 101 -23.06 -7.98 -25.33
N ILE A 102 -22.03 -7.50 -26.02
CA ILE A 102 -21.56 -8.11 -27.28
C ILE A 102 -20.24 -8.88 -27.11
N LEU A 103 -19.83 -9.17 -25.89
CA LEU A 103 -18.70 -10.03 -25.53
C LEU A 103 -17.38 -9.63 -26.21
N VAL A 104 -16.99 -8.35 -26.09
CA VAL A 104 -15.71 -7.80 -26.52
C VAL A 104 -14.77 -7.70 -25.32
N SER A 105 -14.18 -8.83 -24.90
CA SER A 105 -13.41 -8.95 -23.65
C SER A 105 -12.27 -7.94 -23.54
N GLY A 106 -11.50 -7.71 -24.60
CA GLY A 106 -10.39 -6.76 -24.55
C GLY A 106 -10.83 -5.29 -24.35
N LEU A 107 -12.06 -4.95 -24.73
CA LEU A 107 -12.63 -3.62 -24.46
C LEU A 107 -13.18 -3.54 -23.02
N VAL A 108 -13.77 -4.63 -22.54
CA VAL A 108 -14.16 -4.76 -21.12
C VAL A 108 -12.94 -4.58 -20.22
N ASP A 109 -11.84 -5.29 -20.49
CA ASP A 109 -10.60 -5.17 -19.72
C ASP A 109 -10.06 -3.72 -19.73
N ALA A 110 -10.06 -3.06 -20.89
CA ALA A 110 -9.60 -1.67 -21.01
C ALA A 110 -10.48 -0.68 -20.22
N CYS A 111 -11.81 -0.85 -20.26
CA CYS A 111 -12.73 -0.02 -19.46
C CYS A 111 -12.55 -0.27 -17.96
N CYS A 112 -12.39 -1.53 -17.54
CA CYS A 112 -12.12 -1.87 -16.14
C CYS A 112 -10.80 -1.26 -15.65
N GLN A 113 -9.72 -1.32 -16.43
CA GLN A 113 -8.45 -0.68 -16.08
C GLN A 113 -8.57 0.85 -15.99
N PHE A 114 -9.34 1.46 -16.88
CA PHE A 114 -9.60 2.91 -16.81
C PHE A 114 -10.33 3.27 -15.51
N LEU A 115 -11.42 2.57 -15.17
CA LEU A 115 -12.18 2.81 -13.93
C LEU A 115 -11.30 2.55 -12.69
N GLU A 116 -10.50 1.50 -12.70
CA GLU A 116 -9.56 1.20 -11.61
C GLU A 116 -8.56 2.33 -11.37
N SER A 117 -7.97 2.88 -12.45
CA SER A 117 -7.01 3.99 -12.34
C SER A 117 -7.63 5.34 -11.96
N HIS A 118 -8.98 5.45 -11.96
CA HIS A 118 -9.73 6.66 -11.62
C HIS A 118 -10.64 6.45 -10.40
N LEU A 119 -10.39 5.41 -9.59
CA LEU A 119 -11.08 5.24 -8.31
C LEU A 119 -10.76 6.42 -7.39
N CYS A 120 -11.80 7.00 -6.81
CA CYS A 120 -11.71 8.11 -5.87
C CYS A 120 -12.88 8.04 -4.87
N PRO A 121 -12.85 8.80 -3.76
CA PRO A 121 -13.92 8.78 -2.76
C PRO A 121 -15.31 9.09 -3.33
N GLU A 122 -15.37 9.91 -4.39
CA GLU A 122 -16.61 10.37 -5.02
C GLU A 122 -17.29 9.31 -5.90
N ASN A 123 -16.60 8.23 -6.31
CA ASN A 123 -17.13 7.27 -7.28
C ASN A 123 -16.97 5.79 -6.88
N CYS A 124 -16.23 5.50 -5.83
CA CYS A 124 -15.87 4.12 -5.47
C CYS A 124 -17.09 3.27 -5.08
N ILE A 125 -18.07 3.85 -4.37
CA ILE A 125 -19.31 3.15 -3.99
C ILE A 125 -20.18 2.90 -5.23
N GLY A 126 -20.32 3.89 -6.11
CA GLY A 126 -21.05 3.76 -7.37
C GLY A 126 -20.45 2.69 -8.27
N ILE A 127 -19.12 2.65 -8.42
CA ILE A 127 -18.41 1.60 -9.18
C ILE A 127 -18.57 0.22 -8.52
N CYS A 128 -18.47 0.14 -7.19
CA CYS A 128 -18.68 -1.11 -6.45
C CYS A 128 -20.09 -1.67 -6.71
N LYS A 129 -21.13 -0.86 -6.55
CA LYS A 129 -22.53 -1.22 -6.83
C LYS A 129 -22.73 -1.64 -8.29
N PHE A 130 -22.21 -0.86 -9.24
CA PHE A 130 -22.35 -1.13 -10.66
C PHE A 130 -21.73 -2.48 -11.06
N THR A 131 -20.63 -2.87 -10.43
CA THR A 131 -19.88 -4.10 -10.75
C THR A 131 -20.31 -5.33 -9.96
N GLU A 132 -21.22 -5.19 -8.99
CA GLU A 132 -21.69 -6.28 -8.12
C GLU A 132 -22.29 -7.45 -8.91
N ASP A 133 -23.15 -7.15 -9.89
CA ASP A 133 -23.84 -8.14 -10.72
C ASP A 133 -23.13 -8.49 -12.04
N VAL A 134 -21.94 -7.89 -12.30
CA VAL A 134 -21.22 -8.07 -13.58
C VAL A 134 -20.02 -8.99 -13.40
N TYR A 135 -20.20 -10.27 -13.72
CA TYR A 135 -19.19 -11.32 -13.49
C TYR A 135 -17.81 -11.02 -14.12
N SER A 136 -17.79 -10.43 -15.33
CA SER A 136 -16.54 -10.07 -16.01
C SER A 136 -15.78 -8.94 -15.34
N CYS A 137 -16.44 -8.16 -14.45
CA CYS A 137 -15.86 -7.06 -13.68
C CYS A 137 -15.51 -7.43 -12.23
N SER A 138 -15.49 -8.70 -11.86
CA SER A 138 -15.25 -9.17 -10.49
C SER A 138 -13.96 -8.63 -9.87
N LYS A 139 -12.89 -8.48 -10.67
CA LYS A 139 -11.63 -7.88 -10.21
C LYS A 139 -11.79 -6.39 -9.86
N LEU A 140 -12.51 -5.64 -10.68
CA LEU A 140 -12.79 -4.23 -10.42
C LEU A 140 -13.69 -4.07 -9.20
N HIS A 141 -14.69 -4.95 -9.03
CA HIS A 141 -15.54 -4.98 -7.84
C HIS A 141 -14.71 -5.16 -6.56
N CYS A 142 -13.83 -6.18 -6.52
CA CYS A 142 -12.94 -6.39 -5.37
C CYS A 142 -12.03 -5.18 -5.10
N LYS A 143 -11.50 -4.53 -6.14
CA LYS A 143 -10.66 -3.34 -5.97
C LYS A 143 -11.45 -2.12 -5.50
N ALA A 144 -12.67 -1.92 -5.99
CA ALA A 144 -13.54 -0.85 -5.51
C ALA A 144 -13.94 -1.08 -4.04
N LYS A 145 -14.30 -2.31 -3.65
CA LYS A 145 -14.57 -2.66 -2.26
C LYS A 145 -13.33 -2.41 -1.38
N HIS A 146 -12.18 -2.89 -1.79
CA HIS A 146 -10.93 -2.65 -1.06
C HIS A 146 -10.60 -1.15 -0.94
N TYR A 147 -10.84 -0.36 -2.01
CA TYR A 147 -10.66 1.09 -1.96
C TYR A 147 -11.57 1.75 -0.91
N ILE A 148 -12.85 1.37 -0.86
CA ILE A 148 -13.80 1.85 0.16
C ILE A 148 -13.29 1.54 1.58
N LEU A 149 -12.81 0.31 1.81
CA LEU A 149 -12.31 -0.10 3.11
C LEU A 149 -11.04 0.66 3.52
N GLN A 150 -10.12 0.90 2.59
CA GLN A 150 -8.85 1.59 2.88
C GLN A 150 -9.00 3.10 3.03
N HIS A 151 -9.96 3.72 2.31
CA HIS A 151 -10.19 5.17 2.30
C HIS A 151 -11.51 5.57 2.96
N PHE A 152 -11.97 4.79 3.94
CA PHE A 152 -13.29 4.95 4.54
C PHE A 152 -13.53 6.37 5.11
N GLU A 153 -12.54 6.95 5.81
CA GLU A 153 -12.67 8.30 6.36
C GLU A 153 -12.82 9.36 5.25
N GLU A 154 -12.09 9.22 4.13
CA GLU A 154 -12.18 10.11 2.97
C GLU A 154 -13.55 9.98 2.25
N VAL A 155 -14.09 8.74 2.20
CA VAL A 155 -15.42 8.46 1.65
C VAL A 155 -16.52 9.11 2.49
N LEU A 156 -16.36 9.19 3.81
CA LEU A 156 -17.30 9.89 4.69
C LEU A 156 -17.28 11.41 4.49
N ASP A 157 -16.17 11.99 4.05
CA ASP A 157 -16.08 13.43 3.72
C ASP A 157 -16.89 13.80 2.46
N VAL A 158 -17.23 12.80 1.61
CA VAL A 158 -18.06 12.92 0.41
C VAL A 158 -19.35 12.10 0.59
N PRO A 159 -20.30 12.56 1.39
CA PRO A 159 -21.38 11.72 1.92
C PRO A 159 -22.44 11.31 0.89
N GLU A 160 -22.47 11.86 -0.32
CA GLU A 160 -23.56 11.65 -1.28
C GLU A 160 -23.80 10.17 -1.59
N GLU A 161 -22.78 9.42 -2.00
CA GLU A 161 -22.91 7.99 -2.29
C GLU A 161 -23.01 7.13 -1.02
N PHE A 162 -22.30 7.50 0.06
CA PHE A 162 -22.33 6.78 1.33
C PHE A 162 -23.74 6.75 1.95
N LEU A 163 -24.45 7.88 1.91
CA LEU A 163 -25.78 8.00 2.46
C LEU A 163 -26.84 7.20 1.68
N GLU A 164 -26.55 6.83 0.43
CA GLU A 164 -27.41 5.99 -0.42
C GLU A 164 -27.12 4.48 -0.28
N LEU A 165 -26.23 4.07 0.63
CA LEU A 165 -26.00 2.64 0.92
C LEU A 165 -27.26 1.98 1.48
N SER A 166 -27.49 0.71 1.10
CA SER A 166 -28.48 -0.14 1.77
C SER A 166 -28.02 -0.51 3.17
N LEU A 167 -28.92 -1.04 4.00
CA LEU A 167 -28.58 -1.56 5.32
C LEU A 167 -27.51 -2.66 5.21
N GLU A 168 -27.73 -3.61 4.30
CA GLU A 168 -26.87 -4.77 4.10
C GLU A 168 -25.47 -4.35 3.64
N GLN A 169 -25.39 -3.39 2.72
CA GLN A 169 -24.10 -2.87 2.24
C GLN A 169 -23.33 -2.14 3.35
N LEU A 170 -24.00 -1.32 4.15
CA LEU A 170 -23.37 -0.64 5.27
C LEU A 170 -22.94 -1.63 6.35
N GLU A 171 -23.81 -2.60 6.70
CA GLU A 171 -23.47 -3.66 7.65
C GLU A 171 -22.22 -4.43 7.21
N GLU A 172 -22.15 -4.83 5.94
CA GLU A 172 -21.00 -5.54 5.37
C GLU A 172 -19.71 -4.71 5.48
N ILE A 173 -19.74 -3.41 5.11
CA ILE A 173 -18.57 -2.54 5.18
C ILE A 173 -18.06 -2.39 6.62
N ILE A 174 -18.95 -2.11 7.58
CA ILE A 174 -18.52 -1.86 8.97
C ILE A 174 -18.14 -3.12 9.74
N ASP A 175 -18.57 -4.31 9.28
CA ASP A 175 -18.19 -5.60 9.87
C ASP A 175 -16.80 -6.07 9.43
N GLU A 176 -16.31 -5.61 8.28
CA GLU A 176 -15.01 -6.01 7.72
C GLU A 176 -13.84 -5.66 8.62
N ASP A 177 -12.95 -6.63 8.84
CA ASP A 177 -11.71 -6.42 9.60
C ASP A 177 -10.74 -5.47 8.91
N GLU A 178 -10.79 -5.42 7.58
CA GLU A 178 -9.92 -4.58 6.74
C GLU A 178 -10.32 -3.10 6.74
N LEU A 179 -11.44 -2.72 7.38
CA LEU A 179 -11.88 -1.34 7.44
C LEU A 179 -10.83 -0.45 8.14
N ASN A 180 -10.26 0.46 7.37
CA ASN A 180 -9.21 1.35 7.85
C ASN A 180 -9.80 2.61 8.46
N VAL A 181 -9.79 2.68 9.78
CA VAL A 181 -10.19 3.85 10.56
C VAL A 181 -9.14 4.12 11.63
N LYS A 182 -8.88 5.38 11.91
CA LYS A 182 -7.93 5.77 12.98
C LYS A 182 -8.48 5.40 14.35
N GLN A 183 -9.77 5.62 14.55
CA GLN A 183 -10.48 5.38 15.81
C GLN A 183 -11.85 4.79 15.51
N GLU A 184 -12.32 3.88 16.35
CA GLU A 184 -13.61 3.22 16.17
C GLU A 184 -14.81 4.18 16.37
N GLU A 185 -14.59 5.29 17.04
CA GLU A 185 -15.54 6.40 17.17
C GLU A 185 -16.06 6.88 15.81
N VAL A 186 -15.20 6.91 14.78
CA VAL A 186 -15.54 7.29 13.40
C VAL A 186 -16.61 6.35 12.83
N VAL A 187 -16.49 5.05 13.10
CA VAL A 187 -17.49 4.06 12.62
C VAL A 187 -18.85 4.29 13.27
N PHE A 188 -18.88 4.58 14.57
CA PHE A 188 -20.13 4.90 15.27
C PHE A 188 -20.76 6.20 14.72
N GLU A 189 -19.95 7.23 14.47
CA GLU A 189 -20.44 8.49 13.87
C GLU A 189 -20.96 8.29 12.44
N ALA A 190 -20.29 7.46 11.64
CA ALA A 190 -20.77 7.10 10.30
C ALA A 190 -22.14 6.42 10.34
N VAL A 191 -22.35 5.47 11.26
CA VAL A 191 -23.66 4.83 11.48
C VAL A 191 -24.72 5.86 11.84
N LEU A 192 -24.42 6.77 12.76
CA LEU A 192 -25.35 7.84 13.14
C LEU A 192 -25.65 8.77 11.97
N HIS A 193 -24.65 9.14 11.18
CA HIS A 193 -24.83 9.99 10.00
C HIS A 193 -25.75 9.34 8.98
N TRP A 194 -25.54 8.07 8.67
CA TRP A 194 -26.40 7.31 7.76
C TRP A 194 -27.85 7.18 8.27
N ILE A 195 -28.06 6.94 9.58
CA ILE A 195 -29.41 6.89 10.17
C ILE A 195 -30.09 8.25 10.10
N ASN A 196 -29.38 9.32 10.45
CA ASN A 196 -29.92 10.69 10.50
C ASN A 196 -30.26 11.26 9.12
N HIS A 197 -29.73 10.69 8.03
CA HIS A 197 -30.11 11.06 6.67
C HIS A 197 -31.58 10.73 6.34
N ALA A 198 -32.10 9.59 6.87
CA ALA A 198 -33.49 9.17 6.68
C ALA A 198 -34.09 8.56 7.98
N PRO A 199 -34.24 9.35 9.05
CA PRO A 199 -34.51 8.83 10.38
C PRO A 199 -35.84 8.07 10.47
N GLU A 200 -36.86 8.45 9.72
CA GLU A 200 -38.15 7.78 9.73
C GLU A 200 -38.08 6.30 9.30
N ASN A 201 -37.15 5.97 8.42
CA ASN A 201 -36.98 4.62 7.88
C ASN A 201 -35.81 3.87 8.53
N ARG A 202 -34.79 4.60 9.05
CA ARG A 202 -33.49 4.01 9.44
C ARG A 202 -33.28 3.90 10.95
N ARG A 203 -34.07 4.59 11.81
CA ARG A 203 -33.89 4.57 13.27
C ARG A 203 -33.84 3.17 13.88
N GLN A 204 -34.68 2.26 13.38
CA GLN A 204 -34.75 0.88 13.89
C GLN A 204 -33.48 0.07 13.63
N HIS A 205 -32.68 0.44 12.61
CA HIS A 205 -31.51 -0.29 12.18
C HIS A 205 -30.29 -0.09 13.10
N ILE A 206 -30.37 0.83 14.06
CA ILE A 206 -29.31 1.00 15.07
C ILE A 206 -29.03 -0.31 15.82
N ALA A 207 -30.05 -1.14 16.05
CA ALA A 207 -29.90 -2.41 16.73
C ALA A 207 -29.12 -3.47 15.93
N VAL A 208 -29.11 -3.36 14.60
CA VAL A 208 -28.35 -4.24 13.69
C VAL A 208 -26.92 -3.73 13.53
N LEU A 209 -26.74 -2.41 13.39
CA LEU A 209 -25.45 -1.80 13.11
C LEU A 209 -24.56 -1.64 14.36
N LEU A 210 -25.14 -1.37 15.53
CA LEU A 210 -24.38 -1.14 16.75
C LEU A 210 -23.48 -2.32 17.18
N PRO A 211 -23.92 -3.61 17.04
CA PRO A 211 -23.06 -4.76 17.34
C PRO A 211 -21.84 -4.90 16.41
N LYS A 212 -21.84 -4.24 15.23
CA LYS A 212 -20.75 -4.27 14.27
C LYS A 212 -19.68 -3.20 14.57
N VAL A 213 -20.03 -2.20 15.38
CA VAL A 213 -19.08 -1.24 15.93
C VAL A 213 -18.31 -1.89 17.07
N ARG A 214 -17.00 -1.85 17.06
CA ARG A 214 -16.12 -2.50 18.04
C ARG A 214 -16.02 -1.65 19.30
N LEU A 215 -17.10 -1.62 20.08
CA LEU A 215 -17.31 -0.72 21.22
C LEU A 215 -16.25 -0.87 22.33
N GLY A 216 -15.58 -2.02 22.41
CA GLY A 216 -14.45 -2.22 23.33
C GLY A 216 -13.17 -1.48 22.94
N LEU A 217 -13.07 -1.01 21.70
CA LEU A 217 -11.94 -0.19 21.20
C LEU A 217 -12.19 1.32 21.31
N ILE A 218 -13.41 1.72 21.69
CA ILE A 218 -13.79 3.11 21.91
C ILE A 218 -13.30 3.59 23.29
N THR A 219 -12.85 4.83 23.36
CA THR A 219 -12.44 5.41 24.66
C THR A 219 -13.61 5.42 25.66
N SER A 220 -13.33 5.07 26.92
CA SER A 220 -14.37 5.00 27.96
C SER A 220 -15.15 6.32 28.13
N ALA A 221 -14.48 7.46 27.96
CA ALA A 221 -15.11 8.78 28.04
C ALA A 221 -16.08 9.00 26.86
N TYR A 222 -15.67 8.67 25.63
CA TYR A 222 -16.54 8.79 24.46
C TYR A 222 -17.72 7.84 24.54
N PHE A 223 -17.48 6.58 24.92
CA PHE A 223 -18.53 5.58 25.10
C PHE A 223 -19.65 6.05 26.04
N ILE A 224 -19.28 6.57 27.23
CA ILE A 224 -20.27 7.03 28.22
C ILE A 224 -21.04 8.25 27.69
N ASN A 225 -20.35 9.24 27.10
CA ASN A 225 -20.96 10.51 26.76
C ASN A 225 -21.72 10.47 25.42
N ASN A 226 -21.23 9.70 24.44
CA ASN A 226 -21.76 9.75 23.08
C ASN A 226 -22.50 8.46 22.67
N VAL A 227 -22.05 7.29 23.08
CA VAL A 227 -22.71 6.02 22.69
C VAL A 227 -23.86 5.69 23.65
N LYS A 228 -23.55 5.52 24.94
CA LYS A 228 -24.53 5.13 25.97
C LYS A 228 -25.64 6.17 26.14
N CYS A 229 -25.32 7.46 26.08
CA CYS A 229 -26.30 8.56 26.25
C CYS A 229 -26.97 8.96 24.93
N ASN A 230 -26.71 8.28 23.82
CA ASN A 230 -27.32 8.58 22.55
C ASN A 230 -28.81 8.26 22.55
N ALA A 231 -29.67 9.16 22.10
CA ALA A 231 -31.11 8.99 22.12
C ALA A 231 -31.57 7.77 21.30
N LEU A 232 -30.97 7.52 20.12
CA LEU A 232 -31.31 6.37 19.26
C LEU A 232 -30.99 5.04 19.94
N VAL A 233 -29.89 4.98 20.68
CA VAL A 233 -29.44 3.79 21.43
C VAL A 233 -30.32 3.57 22.65
N MET A 234 -30.63 4.64 23.40
CA MET A 234 -31.44 4.59 24.62
C MET A 234 -32.92 4.24 24.36
N GLU A 235 -33.46 4.70 23.26
CA GLU A 235 -34.87 4.45 22.89
C GLU A 235 -35.10 3.04 22.32
N ASN A 236 -34.04 2.31 21.95
CA ASN A 236 -34.12 0.98 21.36
C ASN A 236 -33.69 -0.11 22.37
N GLU A 237 -34.68 -0.85 22.93
CA GLU A 237 -34.43 -1.91 23.92
C GLU A 237 -33.48 -3.00 23.42
N ALA A 238 -33.43 -3.27 22.11
CA ALA A 238 -32.54 -4.27 21.51
C ALA A 238 -31.03 -3.87 21.57
N CYS A 239 -30.71 -2.60 21.78
CA CYS A 239 -29.34 -2.12 21.97
C CYS A 239 -28.84 -2.39 23.41
N MET A 240 -29.71 -2.58 24.41
CA MET A 240 -29.31 -2.68 25.80
C MET A 240 -28.35 -3.84 26.11
N PRO A 241 -28.50 -5.06 25.57
CA PRO A 241 -27.53 -6.12 25.76
C PRO A 241 -26.13 -5.78 25.27
N VAL A 242 -26.04 -5.11 24.09
CA VAL A 242 -24.77 -4.69 23.50
C VAL A 242 -24.07 -3.62 24.36
N ILE A 243 -24.82 -2.65 24.86
CA ILE A 243 -24.32 -1.62 25.79
C ILE A 243 -23.82 -2.23 27.11
N ILE A 244 -24.56 -3.17 27.68
CA ILE A 244 -24.16 -3.85 28.93
C ILE A 244 -22.85 -4.63 28.68
N ASN A 245 -22.77 -5.39 27.61
CA ASN A 245 -21.55 -6.13 27.26
C ASN A 245 -20.35 -5.20 27.03
N ALA A 246 -20.53 -4.12 26.28
CA ALA A 246 -19.47 -3.14 26.07
C ALA A 246 -19.02 -2.47 27.38
N MET A 247 -19.95 -2.16 28.29
CA MET A 247 -19.59 -1.62 29.60
C MET A 247 -18.76 -2.61 30.43
N ASN A 248 -19.16 -3.90 30.46
CA ASN A 248 -18.40 -4.93 31.16
C ASN A 248 -17.00 -5.07 30.57
N THR A 249 -16.90 -5.16 29.23
CA THR A 249 -15.61 -5.22 28.49
C THR A 249 -14.70 -4.05 28.85
N LEU A 250 -15.19 -2.81 28.78
CA LEU A 250 -14.41 -1.63 29.12
C LEU A 250 -14.03 -1.57 30.62
N PHE A 251 -14.83 -2.16 31.50
CA PHE A 251 -14.53 -2.28 32.91
C PHE A 251 -13.44 -3.34 33.15
N ASP A 252 -13.57 -4.53 32.55
CA ASP A 252 -12.62 -5.63 32.67
C ASP A 252 -11.25 -5.27 32.11
N LEU A 253 -11.18 -4.59 30.94
CA LEU A 253 -9.95 -4.04 30.36
C LEU A 253 -9.24 -3.03 31.29
N ASN A 254 -9.99 -2.27 32.09
CA ASN A 254 -9.40 -1.34 33.07
C ASN A 254 -8.94 -2.02 34.37
N MET A 255 -9.31 -3.28 34.60
CA MET A 255 -9.02 -4.02 35.85
C MET A 255 -8.06 -5.19 35.66
N ASP A 256 -7.50 -5.41 34.47
CA ASP A 256 -6.64 -6.57 34.10
C ASP A 256 -7.26 -7.94 34.40
N GLU A 257 -8.57 -8.05 34.43
CA GLU A 257 -9.27 -9.34 34.64
C GLU A 257 -9.69 -9.94 33.28
N SER A 258 -9.01 -11.00 32.85
CA SER A 258 -9.34 -11.75 31.64
C SER A 258 -10.62 -12.59 31.82
N THR A 259 -11.73 -12.13 31.28
CA THR A 259 -12.97 -12.92 31.18
C THR A 259 -13.18 -13.40 29.75
N ASN A 260 -13.01 -14.71 29.53
CA ASN A 260 -13.16 -15.38 28.23
C ASN A 260 -14.65 -15.52 27.85
N SER A 261 -15.21 -14.64 27.04
CA SER A 261 -16.46 -14.87 26.31
C SER A 261 -16.32 -14.49 24.83
N GLU A 262 -16.91 -15.30 23.91
CA GLU A 262 -16.91 -15.05 22.46
C GLU A 262 -17.47 -13.66 22.11
N LEU A 263 -18.41 -13.12 22.87
CA LEU A 263 -18.98 -11.79 22.69
C LEU A 263 -18.02 -10.67 23.08
N MET A 264 -17.17 -10.87 24.09
CA MET A 264 -16.09 -9.91 24.40
C MET A 264 -15.08 -9.82 23.26
N HIS A 265 -14.72 -10.97 22.70
CA HIS A 265 -13.79 -11.07 21.59
C HIS A 265 -14.25 -10.24 20.37
N GLN A 266 -15.53 -10.26 20.03
CA GLN A 266 -16.07 -9.52 18.89
C GLN A 266 -16.02 -7.99 19.09
N LEU A 267 -16.25 -7.49 20.32
CA LEU A 267 -16.25 -6.07 20.65
C LEU A 267 -14.84 -5.46 20.77
N THR A 268 -13.83 -6.29 21.06
CA THR A 268 -12.43 -5.85 21.26
C THR A 268 -11.49 -6.23 20.10
N ARG A 269 -11.98 -6.99 19.12
CA ARG A 269 -11.20 -7.46 17.98
C ARG A 269 -10.65 -6.29 17.19
N PRO A 270 -9.30 -6.11 17.12
CA PRO A 270 -8.71 -5.01 16.36
C PRO A 270 -9.00 -5.16 14.87
N ARG A 271 -9.12 -4.04 14.16
CA ARG A 271 -9.17 -4.05 12.69
C ARG A 271 -7.81 -4.36 12.11
N LEU A 272 -7.77 -4.92 10.90
CA LEU A 272 -6.51 -5.16 10.21
C LEU A 272 -5.80 -3.83 9.92
N PRO A 273 -4.46 -3.81 9.96
CA PRO A 273 -3.72 -2.60 9.62
C PRO A 273 -3.78 -2.32 8.12
N SER A 274 -3.77 -1.04 7.74
CA SER A 274 -3.63 -0.61 6.34
C SER A 274 -2.20 -0.72 5.83
N SER A 275 -1.24 -0.79 6.75
CA SER A 275 0.20 -0.85 6.47
C SER A 275 0.88 -1.80 7.43
N ILE A 276 1.87 -2.53 6.93
CA ILE A 276 2.74 -3.41 7.71
C ILE A 276 4.18 -2.91 7.61
N LEU A 277 4.85 -2.84 8.76
CA LEU A 277 6.28 -2.60 8.83
C LEU A 277 7.02 -3.95 8.83
N PHE A 278 7.88 -4.15 7.85
CA PHE A 278 8.74 -5.33 7.79
C PHE A 278 10.13 -5.01 8.32
N ALA A 279 10.64 -5.90 9.17
CA ALA A 279 12.04 -5.94 9.59
C ALA A 279 12.71 -7.18 8.96
N ILE A 280 13.69 -6.94 8.08
CA ILE A 280 14.24 -7.97 7.20
C ILE A 280 15.72 -8.20 7.48
N GLY A 281 16.08 -9.44 7.75
CA GLY A 281 17.45 -9.87 7.95
C GLY A 281 18.14 -9.18 9.13
N GLY A 282 19.41 -8.84 8.96
CA GLY A 282 20.23 -8.21 9.97
C GLY A 282 21.24 -9.15 10.61
N TRP A 283 21.81 -8.73 11.74
CA TRP A 283 22.84 -9.43 12.49
C TRP A 283 22.30 -9.81 13.87
N SER A 284 22.17 -11.11 14.16
CA SER A 284 21.65 -11.66 15.40
C SER A 284 22.50 -12.81 15.88
N GLY A 285 22.73 -12.95 17.20
CA GLY A 285 23.48 -14.06 17.78
C GLY A 285 24.90 -14.22 17.23
N GLY A 286 25.52 -13.15 16.71
CA GLY A 286 26.86 -13.17 16.11
C GLY A 286 26.93 -13.58 14.65
N ASN A 287 25.78 -13.78 13.97
CA ASN A 287 25.67 -14.16 12.57
C ASN A 287 24.61 -13.34 11.82
N PRO A 288 24.72 -13.22 10.50
CA PRO A 288 23.61 -12.72 9.68
C PRO A 288 22.42 -13.65 9.76
N THR A 289 21.22 -13.08 9.71
CA THR A 289 19.95 -13.83 9.73
C THR A 289 19.13 -13.59 8.46
N ASN A 290 18.27 -14.54 8.12
CA ASN A 290 17.25 -14.42 7.07
C ASN A 290 15.85 -14.14 7.63
N GLU A 291 15.73 -13.99 8.95
CA GLU A 291 14.46 -13.74 9.62
C GLU A 291 13.78 -12.47 9.10
N ILE A 292 12.48 -12.61 8.83
CA ILE A 292 11.59 -11.53 8.45
C ILE A 292 10.46 -11.49 9.47
N GLU A 293 10.31 -10.35 10.12
CA GLU A 293 9.19 -10.08 11.01
C GLU A 293 8.35 -8.92 10.46
N ALA A 294 7.04 -9.05 10.62
CA ALA A 294 6.04 -8.08 10.20
C ALA A 294 5.38 -7.47 11.45
N PHE A 295 5.37 -6.16 11.57
CA PHE A 295 4.75 -5.45 12.68
C PHE A 295 3.36 -4.96 12.32
N ASP A 296 2.38 -5.44 13.05
CA ASP A 296 0.99 -4.98 13.01
C ASP A 296 0.78 -3.86 14.03
N ALA A 297 0.82 -2.62 13.57
CA ALA A 297 0.70 -1.44 14.44
C ALA A 297 -0.71 -1.27 15.06
N LYS A 298 -1.75 -1.98 14.58
CA LYS A 298 -3.09 -1.96 15.19
C LYS A 298 -3.20 -2.93 16.38
N ALA A 299 -2.45 -4.03 16.31
CA ALA A 299 -2.41 -5.03 17.38
C ALA A 299 -1.17 -4.87 18.27
N ASP A 300 -0.27 -3.93 17.94
CA ASP A 300 1.05 -3.74 18.56
C ASP A 300 1.79 -5.08 18.72
N CYS A 301 1.91 -5.83 17.62
CA CYS A 301 2.44 -7.19 17.66
C CYS A 301 3.31 -7.50 16.44
N TRP A 302 4.43 -8.22 16.67
CA TRP A 302 5.29 -8.76 15.63
C TRP A 302 4.89 -10.19 15.25
N VAL A 303 4.90 -10.48 13.96
CA VAL A 303 4.58 -11.79 13.38
C VAL A 303 5.75 -12.26 12.55
N SER A 304 6.26 -13.47 12.79
CA SER A 304 7.29 -14.07 11.95
C SER A 304 6.69 -14.49 10.60
N VAL A 305 7.31 -14.02 9.51
CA VAL A 305 6.92 -14.34 8.13
C VAL A 305 8.10 -14.90 7.33
N THR A 306 9.10 -15.42 8.03
CA THR A 306 10.32 -15.98 7.47
C THR A 306 10.02 -17.20 6.60
N GLN A 307 10.70 -17.29 5.45
CA GLN A 307 10.72 -18.48 4.61
C GLN A 307 12.08 -19.17 4.72
N GLU A 308 12.09 -20.49 4.93
CA GLU A 308 13.28 -21.27 5.31
C GLU A 308 14.43 -21.26 4.29
N ASP A 309 14.14 -21.00 3.00
CA ASP A 309 15.11 -21.14 1.89
C ASP A 309 15.88 -19.85 1.56
N GLU A 310 15.73 -18.75 2.31
CA GLU A 310 16.36 -17.49 1.97
C GLU A 310 17.77 -17.37 2.57
N ARG A 311 18.73 -16.87 1.75
CA ARG A 311 20.11 -16.64 2.17
C ARG A 311 20.18 -15.45 3.15
N PRO A 312 20.80 -15.59 4.34
CA PRO A 312 20.95 -14.51 5.31
C PRO A 312 21.61 -13.27 4.74
N ARG A 313 21.15 -12.09 5.16
CA ARG A 313 21.72 -10.78 4.78
C ARG A 313 21.70 -9.80 5.95
N ALA A 314 22.82 -9.11 6.14
CA ALA A 314 22.95 -7.97 7.04
C ALA A 314 23.51 -6.77 6.27
N TYR A 315 23.28 -5.56 6.75
CA TYR A 315 23.77 -4.31 6.13
C TYR A 315 23.31 -4.13 4.67
N HIS A 316 22.21 -4.76 4.28
CA HIS A 316 21.53 -4.55 3.01
C HIS A 316 20.55 -3.40 3.12
N GLY A 317 20.11 -2.88 1.98
CA GLY A 317 19.01 -1.95 1.92
C GLY A 317 17.73 -2.63 1.43
N THR A 318 16.59 -2.11 1.85
CA THR A 318 15.28 -2.52 1.34
C THR A 318 14.57 -1.37 0.64
N ALA A 319 13.71 -1.71 -0.32
CA ALA A 319 12.82 -0.78 -0.99
C ALA A 319 11.51 -1.50 -1.30
N VAL A 320 10.39 -0.81 -1.17
CA VAL A 320 9.07 -1.30 -1.60
C VAL A 320 8.65 -0.56 -2.84
N LEU A 321 8.26 -1.31 -3.86
CA LEU A 321 7.59 -0.80 -5.06
C LEU A 321 6.43 -1.74 -5.40
N ASP A 322 5.25 -1.19 -5.45
CA ASP A 322 4.01 -1.93 -5.64
C ASP A 322 3.90 -3.09 -4.61
N GLU A 323 3.66 -4.31 -5.07
CA GLU A 323 3.60 -5.52 -4.24
C GLU A 323 4.98 -6.19 -4.00
N PHE A 324 6.10 -5.53 -4.30
CA PHE A 324 7.43 -6.13 -4.18
C PHE A 324 8.30 -5.42 -3.14
N VAL A 325 8.93 -6.23 -2.27
CA VAL A 325 10.07 -5.80 -1.44
C VAL A 325 11.36 -6.19 -2.13
N TYR A 326 12.22 -5.23 -2.38
CA TYR A 326 13.56 -5.43 -2.94
C TYR A 326 14.59 -5.46 -1.82
N CYS A 327 15.43 -6.52 -1.77
CA CYS A 327 16.59 -6.63 -0.89
C CYS A 327 17.86 -6.43 -1.72
N ILE A 328 18.64 -5.40 -1.40
CA ILE A 328 19.69 -4.84 -2.26
C ILE A 328 21.04 -4.92 -1.57
N GLY A 329 21.98 -5.63 -2.16
CA GLY A 329 23.33 -5.78 -1.62
C GLY A 329 23.41 -6.49 -0.27
N GLY A 330 24.29 -6.04 0.62
CA GLY A 330 24.49 -6.59 1.95
C GLY A 330 25.67 -7.54 2.07
N TYR A 331 25.70 -8.31 3.17
CA TYR A 331 26.78 -9.21 3.56
C TYR A 331 26.20 -10.42 4.33
N ASP A 332 26.73 -11.63 4.08
CA ASP A 332 26.27 -12.86 4.74
C ASP A 332 27.30 -13.47 5.73
N GLY A 333 28.29 -12.69 6.11
CA GLY A 333 29.41 -13.17 6.94
C GLY A 333 30.63 -13.63 6.13
N VAL A 334 30.46 -13.85 4.82
CA VAL A 334 31.53 -14.35 3.92
C VAL A 334 31.67 -13.48 2.69
N GLU A 335 30.56 -13.13 2.05
CA GLU A 335 30.53 -12.46 0.76
C GLU A 335 29.77 -11.12 0.81
N TYR A 336 30.35 -10.09 0.14
CA TYR A 336 29.68 -8.83 -0.13
C TYR A 336 28.88 -8.94 -1.41
N PHE A 337 27.59 -8.55 -1.38
CA PHE A 337 26.68 -8.77 -2.49
C PHE A 337 26.56 -7.57 -3.41
N ASN A 338 26.50 -7.82 -4.72
CA ASN A 338 25.88 -6.97 -5.70
C ASN A 338 24.52 -7.50 -6.16
N SER A 339 24.13 -8.69 -5.71
CA SER A 339 22.85 -9.29 -6.05
C SER A 339 21.70 -8.53 -5.44
N VAL A 340 20.59 -8.51 -6.18
CA VAL A 340 19.32 -7.91 -5.78
C VAL A 340 18.23 -8.95 -5.92
N ARG A 341 17.43 -9.11 -4.90
CA ARG A 341 16.29 -10.03 -4.89
C ARG A 341 15.03 -9.28 -4.56
N LYS A 342 13.93 -9.65 -5.17
CA LYS A 342 12.62 -9.12 -4.84
C LYS A 342 11.70 -10.21 -4.30
N PHE A 343 10.97 -9.87 -3.27
CA PHE A 343 9.95 -10.69 -2.65
C PHE A 343 8.57 -10.17 -3.07
N ASN A 344 7.76 -11.03 -3.69
CA ASN A 344 6.37 -10.69 -3.99
C ASN A 344 5.53 -10.90 -2.74
N LEU A 345 4.94 -9.84 -2.21
CA LEU A 345 4.15 -9.84 -0.98
C LEU A 345 2.81 -10.59 -1.13
N ILE A 346 2.27 -10.72 -2.35
CA ILE A 346 1.00 -11.42 -2.60
C ILE A 346 1.23 -12.93 -2.71
N THR A 347 2.22 -13.34 -3.54
CA THR A 347 2.50 -14.76 -3.79
C THR A 347 3.50 -15.36 -2.82
N GLN A 348 4.14 -14.53 -1.98
CA GLN A 348 5.19 -14.90 -1.02
C GLN A 348 6.37 -15.64 -1.68
N THR A 349 6.79 -15.19 -2.85
CA THR A 349 7.86 -15.82 -3.63
C THR A 349 9.03 -14.88 -3.86
N TRP A 350 10.25 -15.41 -3.74
CA TRP A 350 11.48 -14.69 -4.05
C TRP A 350 11.86 -14.83 -5.52
N GLN A 351 12.35 -13.75 -6.10
CA GLN A 351 12.90 -13.71 -7.45
C GLN A 351 14.20 -12.91 -7.48
N GLU A 352 15.21 -13.41 -8.16
CA GLU A 352 16.42 -12.65 -8.46
C GLU A 352 16.19 -11.71 -9.64
N VAL A 353 16.69 -10.49 -9.53
CA VAL A 353 16.63 -9.45 -10.57
C VAL A 353 18.04 -9.03 -10.96
N ALA A 354 18.19 -8.12 -11.93
CA ALA A 354 19.48 -7.67 -12.41
C ALA A 354 20.37 -7.21 -11.24
N PRO A 355 21.62 -7.70 -11.13
CA PRO A 355 22.53 -7.28 -10.07
C PRO A 355 23.07 -5.88 -10.34
N MET A 356 23.49 -5.19 -9.26
CA MET A 356 24.23 -3.92 -9.34
C MET A 356 25.60 -4.15 -10.01
N TYR A 357 26.17 -3.08 -10.52
CA TYR A 357 27.56 -3.10 -11.04
C TYR A 357 28.58 -3.31 -9.91
N GLU A 358 28.35 -2.67 -8.74
CA GLU A 358 29.27 -2.75 -7.61
C GLU A 358 28.66 -3.57 -6.46
N ARG A 359 29.52 -4.30 -5.73
CA ARG A 359 29.14 -4.93 -4.46
C ARG A 359 28.98 -3.84 -3.41
N ARG A 360 27.93 -3.91 -2.60
CA ARG A 360 27.61 -2.89 -1.61
C ARG A 360 27.04 -3.51 -0.34
N CYS A 361 27.76 -3.41 0.78
CA CYS A 361 27.18 -3.55 2.11
C CYS A 361 27.27 -2.20 2.85
N TYR A 362 26.58 -2.03 3.97
CA TYR A 362 26.39 -0.73 4.62
C TYR A 362 25.84 0.32 3.65
N ILE A 363 24.94 -0.13 2.80
CA ILE A 363 24.36 0.62 1.68
C ILE A 363 23.23 1.51 2.18
N SER A 364 23.05 2.67 1.55
CA SER A 364 21.84 3.47 1.67
C SER A 364 20.95 3.23 0.45
N VAL A 365 19.65 3.10 0.66
CA VAL A 365 18.66 2.92 -0.40
C VAL A 365 17.58 3.97 -0.28
N ALA A 366 17.14 4.53 -1.39
CA ALA A 366 15.99 5.42 -1.46
C ALA A 366 15.16 5.10 -2.70
N VAL A 367 13.86 5.33 -2.63
CA VAL A 367 12.93 5.23 -3.76
C VAL A 367 12.51 6.63 -4.17
N LEU A 368 12.58 6.93 -5.46
CA LEU A 368 12.12 8.20 -6.01
C LEU A 368 11.52 7.96 -7.40
N ASP A 369 10.30 8.44 -7.63
CA ASP A 369 9.58 8.33 -8.91
C ASP A 369 9.51 6.90 -9.47
N GLY A 370 9.26 5.90 -8.60
CA GLY A 370 9.20 4.48 -8.97
C GLY A 370 10.55 3.85 -9.32
N LEU A 371 11.66 4.53 -9.06
CA LEU A 371 13.02 4.06 -9.28
C LEU A 371 13.77 3.85 -7.96
N ILE A 372 14.61 2.84 -7.89
CA ILE A 372 15.40 2.52 -6.69
C ILE A 372 16.82 3.06 -6.86
N TYR A 373 17.32 3.76 -5.86
CA TYR A 373 18.68 4.28 -5.82
C TYR A 373 19.51 3.55 -4.77
N ALA A 374 20.61 2.94 -5.20
CA ALA A 374 21.62 2.29 -4.37
C ALA A 374 22.81 3.25 -4.21
N ILE A 375 23.06 3.72 -2.99
CA ILE A 375 23.90 4.87 -2.73
C ILE A 375 25.04 4.50 -1.79
N GLY A 376 26.30 4.71 -2.21
CA GLY A 376 27.48 4.50 -1.39
C GLY A 376 27.68 3.05 -0.95
N GLY A 377 28.03 2.85 0.32
CA GLY A 377 28.31 1.55 0.92
C GLY A 377 29.80 1.17 0.90
N PHE A 378 30.07 -0.13 1.05
CA PHE A 378 31.40 -0.74 1.11
C PHE A 378 31.45 -1.97 0.21
N ASP A 379 32.46 -2.07 -0.66
CA ASP A 379 32.59 -3.14 -1.65
C ASP A 379 33.46 -4.35 -1.17
N GLY A 380 33.96 -4.26 0.05
CA GLY A 380 34.94 -5.19 0.62
C GLY A 380 36.38 -4.65 0.63
N HIS A 381 36.63 -3.54 -0.10
CA HIS A 381 37.96 -2.93 -0.22
C HIS A 381 37.98 -1.46 0.15
N GLN A 382 36.98 -0.72 -0.30
CA GLN A 382 36.88 0.73 -0.10
C GLN A 382 35.44 1.19 0.15
N ARG A 383 35.30 2.33 0.83
CA ARG A 383 34.02 3.05 0.93
C ARG A 383 33.69 3.70 -0.39
N LEU A 384 32.43 3.64 -0.78
CA LEU A 384 31.96 4.09 -2.09
C LEU A 384 31.34 5.48 -2.02
N LYS A 385 31.48 6.23 -3.11
CA LYS A 385 30.68 7.43 -3.38
C LYS A 385 29.80 7.28 -4.61
N THR A 386 29.89 6.15 -5.29
CA THR A 386 29.13 5.83 -6.49
C THR A 386 27.67 5.58 -6.16
N VAL A 387 26.81 5.86 -7.14
CA VAL A 387 25.37 5.71 -7.04
C VAL A 387 24.85 4.99 -8.27
N GLU A 388 24.00 4.02 -8.06
CA GLU A 388 23.33 3.27 -9.12
C GLU A 388 21.82 3.43 -8.98
N ARG A 389 21.12 3.51 -10.11
CA ARG A 389 19.67 3.61 -10.19
C ARG A 389 19.09 2.41 -10.92
N TYR A 390 18.12 1.76 -10.33
CA TYR A 390 17.40 0.62 -10.91
C TYR A 390 16.03 1.03 -11.42
N ASP A 391 15.72 0.60 -12.63
CA ASP A 391 14.40 0.72 -13.23
C ASP A 391 13.74 -0.67 -13.26
N PRO A 392 12.66 -0.90 -12.49
CA PRO A 392 11.98 -2.19 -12.42
C PRO A 392 11.31 -2.58 -13.74
N ASN A 393 10.89 -1.61 -14.58
CA ASN A 393 10.24 -1.88 -15.86
C ASN A 393 11.21 -2.48 -16.89
N THR A 394 12.45 -2.00 -16.88
CA THR A 394 13.49 -2.47 -17.78
C THR A 394 14.39 -3.55 -17.17
N ASN A 395 14.29 -3.77 -15.85
CA ASN A 395 15.17 -4.63 -15.06
C ASN A 395 16.65 -4.29 -15.29
N GLN A 396 17.01 -3.00 -15.23
CA GLN A 396 18.38 -2.54 -15.50
C GLN A 396 18.85 -1.51 -14.47
N TRP A 397 20.15 -1.60 -14.14
CA TRP A 397 20.86 -0.60 -13.35
C TRP A 397 21.56 0.41 -14.26
N THR A 398 21.63 1.66 -13.81
CA THR A 398 22.33 2.76 -14.50
C THR A 398 23.18 3.52 -13.49
N MET A 399 24.44 3.79 -13.84
CA MET A 399 25.31 4.63 -13.02
C MET A 399 24.85 6.08 -13.04
N MET A 400 24.74 6.68 -11.85
CA MET A 400 24.38 8.08 -11.66
C MET A 400 25.60 8.91 -11.24
N ALA A 401 25.44 10.24 -11.16
CA ALA A 401 26.50 11.09 -10.64
C ALA A 401 26.91 10.66 -9.21
N PRO A 402 28.21 10.55 -8.93
CA PRO A 402 28.67 10.18 -7.61
C PRO A 402 28.46 11.31 -6.60
N MET A 403 28.33 10.94 -5.32
CA MET A 403 28.33 11.87 -4.19
C MET A 403 29.66 12.66 -4.11
N ASN A 404 29.65 13.76 -3.38
CA ASN A 404 30.87 14.49 -3.07
C ASN A 404 31.80 13.66 -2.16
N GLU A 405 31.24 12.99 -1.15
CA GLU A 405 31.98 12.23 -0.16
C GLU A 405 31.73 10.72 -0.28
N ARG A 406 32.72 9.91 0.13
CA ARG A 406 32.55 8.46 0.31
C ARG A 406 31.78 8.21 1.59
N ARG A 407 30.72 7.39 1.51
CA ARG A 407 29.84 7.10 2.66
C ARG A 407 29.49 5.62 2.70
N SER A 408 29.82 4.94 3.80
CA SER A 408 29.18 3.70 4.24
C SER A 408 28.44 3.97 5.54
N ASP A 409 27.49 3.13 5.94
CA ASP A 409 26.69 3.31 7.15
C ASP A 409 25.99 4.69 7.22
N SER A 410 25.73 5.30 6.09
CA SER A 410 24.82 6.43 5.93
C SER A 410 23.39 5.91 5.75
N SER A 411 22.41 6.79 5.82
CA SER A 411 21.04 6.46 5.49
C SER A 411 20.47 7.55 4.59
N ALA A 412 19.53 7.19 3.73
CA ALA A 412 18.96 8.08 2.74
C ALA A 412 17.44 7.96 2.70
N THR A 413 16.80 9.07 2.34
CA THR A 413 15.35 9.16 2.16
C THR A 413 15.02 10.07 0.97
N SER A 414 13.81 9.96 0.45
CA SER A 414 13.27 10.87 -0.57
C SER A 414 12.27 11.84 0.05
N LEU A 415 12.37 13.10 -0.34
CA LEU A 415 11.43 14.14 0.07
C LEU A 415 11.32 15.20 -1.03
N GLN A 416 10.09 15.58 -1.40
CA GLN A 416 9.80 16.65 -2.36
C GLN A 416 10.61 16.54 -3.67
N GLY A 417 10.65 15.33 -4.28
CA GLY A 417 11.33 15.08 -5.54
C GLY A 417 12.87 15.07 -5.48
N ARG A 418 13.45 14.96 -4.28
CA ARG A 418 14.91 14.88 -4.06
C ARG A 418 15.25 13.72 -3.13
N ILE A 419 16.49 13.24 -3.24
CA ILE A 419 17.05 12.28 -2.28
C ILE A 419 17.98 13.03 -1.34
N TYR A 420 17.88 12.73 -0.06
CA TYR A 420 18.73 13.25 1.01
C TYR A 420 19.51 12.09 1.63
N ILE A 421 20.83 12.25 1.79
CA ILE A 421 21.71 11.30 2.46
C ILE A 421 22.47 12.00 3.56
N CYS A 422 22.49 11.39 4.75
CA CYS A 422 23.07 12.01 5.92
C CYS A 422 24.08 11.08 6.61
N GLY A 423 25.16 11.66 7.12
CA GLY A 423 26.15 10.98 7.93
C GLY A 423 26.92 9.89 7.20
N GLY A 424 27.24 8.83 7.94
CA GLY A 424 28.01 7.69 7.46
C GLY A 424 29.47 7.71 7.92
N PHE A 425 30.30 6.85 7.30
CA PHE A 425 31.69 6.64 7.62
C PHE A 425 32.56 6.65 6.35
N THR A 426 33.63 7.43 6.33
CA THR A 426 34.55 7.55 5.18
C THR A 426 35.56 6.42 5.08
N GLY A 427 35.73 5.65 6.15
CA GLY A 427 36.85 4.72 6.40
C GLY A 427 37.87 5.29 7.39
N ILE A 428 37.79 6.59 7.70
CA ILE A 428 38.67 7.29 8.64
C ILE A 428 37.86 7.91 9.78
N GLU A 429 36.76 8.57 9.45
CA GLU A 429 35.92 9.31 10.42
C GLU A 429 34.43 9.17 10.14
N CYS A 430 33.64 9.31 11.19
CA CYS A 430 32.19 9.46 11.09
C CYS A 430 31.85 10.85 10.57
N LEU A 431 30.85 10.94 9.71
CA LEU A 431 30.45 12.18 9.04
C LEU A 431 29.31 12.88 9.78
N PHE A 432 29.36 14.20 9.79
CA PHE A 432 28.24 15.09 10.14
C PHE A 432 27.63 15.78 8.90
N SER A 433 28.29 15.60 7.74
CA SER A 433 27.84 16.18 6.47
C SER A 433 26.62 15.46 5.92
N ALA A 434 25.82 16.20 5.16
CA ALA A 434 24.67 15.68 4.45
C ALA A 434 24.65 16.25 3.01
N GLU A 435 24.06 15.49 2.10
CA GLU A 435 23.98 15.83 0.67
C GLU A 435 22.56 15.63 0.15
N SER A 436 22.15 16.44 -0.82
CA SER A 436 20.89 16.34 -1.53
C SER A 436 21.15 16.07 -3.01
N PHE A 437 20.44 15.11 -3.58
CA PHE A 437 20.47 14.76 -5.01
C PHE A 437 19.26 15.32 -5.74
N ASN A 438 19.52 15.98 -6.85
CA ASN A 438 18.47 16.40 -7.77
C ASN A 438 18.48 15.46 -9.02
N PRO A 439 17.42 14.67 -9.24
CA PRO A 439 17.35 13.73 -10.35
C PRO A 439 17.30 14.41 -11.73
N GLU A 440 16.70 15.61 -11.85
CA GLU A 440 16.60 16.35 -13.11
C GLU A 440 17.98 16.80 -13.62
N THR A 441 18.83 17.28 -12.71
CA THR A 441 20.18 17.76 -13.07
C THR A 441 21.25 16.67 -12.92
N ASN A 442 20.90 15.52 -12.32
CA ASN A 442 21.83 14.45 -11.95
C ASN A 442 23.03 14.98 -11.15
N GLN A 443 22.77 15.80 -10.10
CA GLN A 443 23.83 16.44 -9.30
C GLN A 443 23.58 16.29 -7.81
N TRP A 444 24.68 16.09 -7.06
CA TRP A 444 24.72 16.12 -5.60
C TRP A 444 25.19 17.48 -5.10
N THR A 445 24.51 18.00 -4.09
CA THR A 445 24.82 19.29 -3.44
C THR A 445 24.93 19.08 -1.94
N LEU A 446 26.00 19.57 -1.32
CA LEU A 446 26.11 19.62 0.15
C LEU A 446 25.05 20.55 0.71
N ILE A 447 24.36 20.09 1.74
CA ILE A 447 23.40 20.88 2.53
C ILE A 447 24.01 21.22 3.90
N ALA A 448 23.29 21.98 4.72
CA ALA A 448 23.74 22.27 6.07
C ALA A 448 24.11 20.98 6.82
N PRO A 449 25.24 20.95 7.52
CA PRO A 449 25.67 19.79 8.27
C PRO A 449 24.83 19.58 9.53
N MET A 450 24.72 18.34 9.99
CA MET A 450 24.15 17.97 11.28
C MET A 450 25.00 18.52 12.44
N SER A 451 24.42 18.62 13.63
CA SER A 451 25.14 19.03 14.85
C SER A 451 26.13 17.96 15.32
N SER A 452 25.84 16.68 15.06
CA SER A 452 26.64 15.53 15.50
C SER A 452 27.10 14.67 14.33
N ARG A 453 28.26 14.04 14.49
CA ARG A 453 28.71 12.97 13.60
C ARG A 453 27.84 11.74 13.82
N ARG A 454 27.39 11.09 12.75
CA ARG A 454 26.48 9.94 12.84
C ARG A 454 26.81 8.88 11.79
N SER A 455 27.31 7.73 12.21
CA SER A 455 27.49 6.53 11.41
C SER A 455 26.50 5.46 11.87
N GLY A 456 25.89 4.69 10.98
CA GLY A 456 24.79 3.80 11.34
C GLY A 456 23.54 4.56 11.81
N VAL A 457 23.35 5.73 11.25
CA VAL A 457 22.22 6.63 11.51
C VAL A 457 20.96 6.14 10.81
N GLY A 458 19.80 6.36 11.40
CA GLY A 458 18.52 6.24 10.72
C GLY A 458 18.09 7.57 10.11
N VAL A 459 17.79 7.60 8.80
CA VAL A 459 17.30 8.81 8.11
C VAL A 459 16.00 8.52 7.42
N ILE A 460 15.00 9.36 7.66
CA ILE A 460 13.66 9.19 7.11
C ILE A 460 12.98 10.56 6.88
N ALA A 461 12.17 10.64 5.83
CA ALA A 461 11.28 11.78 5.61
C ALA A 461 10.02 11.59 6.46
N TYR A 462 9.70 12.58 7.28
CA TYR A 462 8.51 12.58 8.12
C TYR A 462 8.04 14.01 8.34
N ALA A 463 6.73 14.26 8.25
CA ALA A 463 6.12 15.59 8.46
C ALA A 463 6.83 16.72 7.68
N ASP A 464 7.13 16.51 6.38
CA ASP A 464 7.84 17.43 5.47
C ASP A 464 9.28 17.80 5.89
N LEU A 465 9.87 17.08 6.83
CA LEU A 465 11.24 17.24 7.29
C LEU A 465 12.04 15.96 7.04
N VAL A 466 13.38 16.05 7.06
CA VAL A 466 14.28 14.90 7.05
C VAL A 466 14.82 14.69 8.45
N TYR A 467 14.48 13.59 9.08
CA TYR A 467 14.94 13.23 10.42
C TYR A 467 16.23 12.40 10.33
N ALA A 468 17.21 12.73 11.16
CA ALA A 468 18.42 11.96 11.39
C ALA A 468 18.46 11.51 12.85
N VAL A 469 18.33 10.23 13.10
CA VAL A 469 18.11 9.66 14.43
C VAL A 469 19.25 8.73 14.80
N GLY A 470 19.74 8.83 16.05
CA GLY A 470 20.74 7.93 16.61
C GLY A 470 22.08 7.93 15.87
N GLY A 471 22.68 6.75 15.76
CA GLY A 471 23.97 6.53 15.13
C GLY A 471 25.14 6.46 16.09
N PHE A 472 26.36 6.52 15.57
CA PHE A 472 27.63 6.47 16.29
C PHE A 472 28.49 7.67 15.90
N ASP A 473 28.98 8.44 16.88
CA ASP A 473 29.73 9.66 16.65
C ASP A 473 31.25 9.46 16.50
N GLY A 474 31.72 8.22 16.65
CA GLY A 474 33.13 7.83 16.72
C GLY A 474 33.58 7.44 18.12
N ALA A 475 32.80 7.79 19.16
CA ALA A 475 33.07 7.45 20.56
C ALA A 475 31.86 6.75 21.22
N ASN A 476 30.66 7.25 21.00
CA ASN A 476 29.45 6.79 21.67
C ASN A 476 28.31 6.49 20.68
N ARG A 477 27.41 5.57 21.04
CA ARG A 477 26.11 5.42 20.39
C ARG A 477 25.20 6.56 20.86
N LEU A 478 24.46 7.13 19.92
CA LEU A 478 23.64 8.31 20.16
C LEU A 478 22.16 7.90 20.35
N ARG A 479 21.49 8.61 21.24
CA ARG A 479 20.03 8.61 21.33
C ARG A 479 19.40 9.89 20.76
N SER A 480 20.25 10.91 20.49
CA SER A 480 19.79 12.21 19.97
C SER A 480 19.25 12.12 18.57
N ALA A 481 18.32 12.98 18.24
CA ALA A 481 17.74 13.11 16.91
C ALA A 481 17.70 14.59 16.48
N GLU A 482 17.76 14.83 15.18
CA GLU A 482 17.73 16.14 14.54
C GLU A 482 16.79 16.10 13.34
N ALA A 483 16.06 17.18 13.07
CA ALA A 483 15.20 17.33 11.90
C ALA A 483 15.70 18.46 11.00
N TYR A 484 15.86 18.17 9.71
CA TYR A 484 16.26 19.13 8.70
C TYR A 484 15.07 19.65 7.93
N ASN A 485 14.99 20.97 7.80
CA ASN A 485 13.99 21.63 6.99
C ASN A 485 14.59 22.04 5.63
N PRO A 486 14.16 21.43 4.52
CA PRO A 486 14.67 21.72 3.18
C PRO A 486 14.44 23.16 2.71
N LEU A 487 13.39 23.81 3.21
CA LEU A 487 13.03 25.18 2.81
C LEU A 487 13.98 26.21 3.43
N THR A 488 14.41 25.98 4.68
CA THR A 488 15.27 26.89 5.42
C THR A 488 16.74 26.50 5.40
N ASN A 489 17.05 25.25 5.00
CA ASN A 489 18.39 24.64 5.07
C ASN A 489 18.96 24.65 6.52
N ILE A 490 18.12 24.34 7.50
CA ILE A 490 18.49 24.35 8.94
C ILE A 490 18.14 23.01 9.58
N TRP A 491 19.04 22.50 10.44
CA TRP A 491 18.79 21.40 11.37
C TRP A 491 18.31 21.94 12.71
N SER A 492 17.35 21.27 13.32
CA SER A 492 16.83 21.56 14.67
C SER A 492 16.83 20.27 15.49
N ASP A 493 17.18 20.38 16.77
CA ASP A 493 17.11 19.25 17.70
C ASP A 493 15.63 18.88 17.94
N VAL A 494 15.37 17.57 18.05
CA VAL A 494 14.09 16.99 18.46
C VAL A 494 14.30 16.06 19.64
N ALA A 495 13.22 15.58 20.26
CA ALA A 495 13.31 14.69 21.41
C ALA A 495 14.22 13.48 21.15
N SER A 496 14.93 13.05 22.17
CA SER A 496 15.87 11.93 22.11
C SER A 496 15.17 10.61 22.45
N MET A 497 15.53 9.51 21.74
CA MET A 497 15.14 8.14 22.10
C MET A 497 15.51 7.79 23.54
N TYR A 498 14.86 6.79 24.12
CA TYR A 498 15.25 6.23 25.42
C TYR A 498 16.58 5.48 25.33
N ILE A 499 16.75 4.65 24.28
CA ILE A 499 17.90 3.77 24.08
C ILE A 499 18.82 4.35 22.98
N PRO A 500 20.13 4.50 23.24
CA PRO A 500 21.07 4.85 22.18
C PRO A 500 21.21 3.69 21.22
N ARG A 501 21.15 3.95 19.90
CA ARG A 501 21.23 2.88 18.89
C ARG A 501 21.92 3.31 17.61
N SER A 502 22.64 2.38 16.99
CA SER A 502 23.19 2.49 15.63
C SER A 502 22.83 1.27 14.80
N ASN A 503 22.84 1.37 13.48
CA ASN A 503 22.52 0.29 12.54
C ASN A 503 21.18 -0.39 12.87
N PHE A 504 20.15 0.42 13.06
CA PHE A 504 18.78 0.03 13.34
C PHE A 504 17.89 0.32 12.11
N GLY A 505 16.73 -0.29 12.07
CA GLY A 505 15.70 0.00 11.07
C GLY A 505 14.93 1.28 11.42
N ILE A 506 14.58 2.08 10.43
CA ILE A 506 13.77 3.28 10.62
C ILE A 506 12.71 3.37 9.54
N GLU A 507 11.45 3.61 9.93
CA GLU A 507 10.32 3.75 9.00
C GLU A 507 9.18 4.56 9.61
N VAL A 508 8.26 5.01 8.77
CA VAL A 508 7.04 5.71 9.19
C VAL A 508 5.82 4.82 8.91
N VAL A 509 5.04 4.54 9.95
CA VAL A 509 3.80 3.75 9.87
C VAL A 509 2.68 4.52 10.56
N ASN A 510 1.53 4.65 9.90
CA ASN A 510 0.33 5.31 10.44
C ASN A 510 0.61 6.72 11.02
N GLY A 511 1.55 7.45 10.40
CA GLY A 511 1.91 8.80 10.84
C GLY A 511 2.80 8.86 12.10
N GLN A 512 3.44 7.76 12.49
CA GLN A 512 4.43 7.69 13.56
C GLN A 512 5.76 7.15 13.01
N LEU A 513 6.87 7.65 13.52
CA LEU A 513 8.21 7.21 13.14
C LEU A 513 8.68 6.11 14.09
N PHE A 514 9.12 4.98 13.54
CA PHE A 514 9.57 3.81 14.30
C PHE A 514 11.08 3.62 14.16
N ALA A 515 11.76 3.38 15.28
CA ALA A 515 13.15 2.96 15.38
C ALA A 515 13.20 1.51 15.87
N VAL A 516 13.71 0.60 15.05
CA VAL A 516 13.56 -0.86 15.22
C VAL A 516 14.91 -1.52 15.43
N GLY A 517 15.12 -2.16 16.59
CA GLY A 517 16.33 -2.89 16.92
C GLY A 517 17.59 -2.03 16.94
N GLY A 518 18.69 -2.57 16.42
CA GLY A 518 19.99 -1.91 16.36
C GLY A 518 21.01 -2.40 17.38
N PHE A 519 22.13 -1.69 17.50
CA PHE A 519 23.19 -1.93 18.45
C PHE A 519 23.32 -0.77 19.46
N ASN A 520 23.14 -1.06 20.73
CA ASN A 520 23.10 -0.04 21.79
C ASN A 520 24.47 0.34 22.37
N GLY A 521 25.55 -0.28 21.89
CA GLY A 521 26.92 -0.14 22.38
C GLY A 521 27.41 -1.33 23.20
N PHE A 522 26.50 -2.19 23.68
CA PHE A 522 26.80 -3.41 24.44
C PHE A 522 26.32 -4.67 23.71
N SER A 523 25.10 -4.64 23.20
CA SER A 523 24.45 -5.78 22.51
C SER A 523 23.54 -5.29 21.38
N THR A 524 23.16 -6.21 20.52
CA THR A 524 22.00 -6.04 19.65
C THR A 524 20.73 -6.02 20.50
N THR A 525 19.72 -5.30 20.07
CA THR A 525 18.46 -5.18 20.81
C THR A 525 17.25 -5.55 19.95
N SER A 526 16.19 -6.03 20.59
CA SER A 526 14.84 -6.23 20.03
C SER A 526 13.95 -5.03 20.24
N ASP A 527 14.37 -4.06 21.09
CA ASP A 527 13.55 -2.91 21.47
C ASP A 527 13.14 -2.07 20.25
N VAL A 528 11.90 -1.60 20.29
CA VAL A 528 11.30 -0.73 19.31
C VAL A 528 10.76 0.52 20.00
N GLU A 529 11.07 1.67 19.45
CA GLU A 529 10.54 2.95 19.93
C GLU A 529 9.82 3.66 18.80
N CYS A 530 8.70 4.34 19.10
CA CYS A 530 7.98 5.17 18.15
C CYS A 530 7.98 6.64 18.60
N TYR A 531 8.07 7.55 17.64
CA TYR A 531 8.09 8.99 17.84
C TYR A 531 6.86 9.64 17.25
N ASP A 532 6.22 10.50 18.04
CA ASP A 532 5.10 11.34 17.61
C ASP A 532 5.58 12.81 17.48
N GLU A 533 5.53 13.36 16.27
CA GLU A 533 5.95 14.73 15.97
C GLU A 533 5.06 15.79 16.67
N LYS A 534 3.77 15.47 16.90
CA LYS A 534 2.84 16.42 17.51
C LYS A 534 3.14 16.69 18.99
N THR A 535 3.59 15.66 19.70
CA THR A 535 3.95 15.75 21.12
C THR A 535 5.44 15.98 21.33
N ASP A 536 6.27 15.77 20.30
CA ASP A 536 7.74 15.70 20.37
C ASP A 536 8.20 14.73 21.47
N GLU A 537 7.64 13.50 21.47
CA GLU A 537 7.93 12.47 22.47
C GLU A 537 8.17 11.10 21.81
N TRP A 538 9.02 10.28 22.44
CA TRP A 538 9.23 8.88 22.10
C TRP A 538 8.46 7.98 23.06
N PHE A 539 7.94 6.88 22.56
CA PHE A 539 7.18 5.87 23.29
C PHE A 539 7.76 4.48 22.99
N ASP A 540 7.70 3.58 23.97
CA ASP A 540 8.01 2.17 23.73
C ASP A 540 6.89 1.53 22.90
N ALA A 541 7.27 0.68 21.94
CA ALA A 541 6.39 -0.22 21.21
C ALA A 541 6.82 -1.66 21.49
N ASN A 542 5.98 -2.65 21.21
CA ASN A 542 6.33 -4.04 21.44
C ASN A 542 7.60 -4.46 20.68
N GLU A 543 8.46 -5.21 21.36
CA GLU A 543 9.75 -5.64 20.85
C GLU A 543 9.64 -6.76 19.81
N MET A 544 10.64 -6.87 18.92
CA MET A 544 10.77 -7.98 17.99
C MET A 544 11.04 -9.31 18.74
N ALA A 545 10.70 -10.43 18.10
CA ALA A 545 11.01 -11.76 18.65
C ALA A 545 12.52 -12.03 18.78
N ILE A 546 13.35 -11.42 17.92
CA ILE A 546 14.80 -11.58 17.97
C ILE A 546 15.54 -10.23 18.05
N SER A 547 16.55 -10.17 18.91
CA SER A 547 17.47 -9.03 18.97
C SER A 547 18.35 -8.98 17.72
N ARG A 548 18.36 -7.87 16.98
CA ARG A 548 19.16 -7.71 15.77
C ARG A 548 19.60 -6.28 15.49
N SER A 549 20.79 -6.16 14.88
CA SER A 549 21.28 -4.90 14.29
C SER A 549 21.50 -5.07 12.80
N ALA A 550 21.85 -4.01 12.08
CA ALA A 550 22.02 -4.03 10.63
C ALA A 550 20.81 -4.61 9.89
N VAL A 551 19.65 -4.49 10.50
CA VAL A 551 18.33 -4.82 9.98
C VAL A 551 17.90 -3.72 9.03
N SER A 552 17.24 -4.09 7.95
CA SER A 552 16.60 -3.12 7.06
C SER A 552 15.08 -3.19 7.22
N CYS A 553 14.46 -2.02 7.34
CA CYS A 553 13.01 -1.92 7.46
C CYS A 553 12.41 -1.33 6.19
N CYS A 554 11.17 -1.69 5.93
CA CYS A 554 10.35 -1.12 4.87
C CYS A 554 8.86 -1.27 5.21
N VAL A 555 8.01 -0.43 4.62
CA VAL A 555 6.57 -0.44 4.84
C VAL A 555 5.84 -0.79 3.56
N ALA A 556 4.94 -1.76 3.62
CA ALA A 556 4.00 -2.07 2.55
C ALA A 556 2.57 -1.72 2.98
N SER A 557 1.80 -1.15 2.05
CA SER A 557 0.43 -0.68 2.30
C SER A 557 -0.53 -1.22 1.24
N GLY A 558 -1.82 -1.32 1.58
CA GLY A 558 -2.87 -1.66 0.62
C GLY A 558 -2.79 -3.07 0.04
N LEU A 559 -2.17 -4.02 0.75
CA LEU A 559 -2.04 -5.40 0.28
C LEU A 559 -3.39 -6.13 0.38
N PRO A 560 -3.84 -6.82 -0.67
CA PRO A 560 -5.10 -7.57 -0.63
C PRO A 560 -5.06 -8.80 0.30
N ASN A 561 -3.86 -9.23 0.69
CA ASN A 561 -3.62 -10.34 1.62
C ASN A 561 -3.01 -9.87 2.96
N MET A 562 -3.37 -8.68 3.40
CA MET A 562 -2.85 -8.06 4.64
C MET A 562 -2.94 -8.98 5.87
N ALA A 563 -4.01 -9.77 5.97
CA ALA A 563 -4.20 -10.74 7.05
C ALA A 563 -3.05 -11.78 7.19
N GLN A 564 -2.28 -12.04 6.12
CA GLN A 564 -1.13 -12.96 6.17
C GLN A 564 0.09 -12.38 6.89
N TYR A 565 0.13 -11.06 7.04
CA TYR A 565 1.22 -10.31 7.68
C TYR A 565 0.81 -9.66 8.99
N ALA A 566 -0.47 -9.69 9.32
CA ALA A 566 -1.04 -9.14 10.54
C ALA A 566 -1.13 -10.21 11.64
N ALA A 567 -1.16 -9.77 12.90
CA ALA A 567 -1.39 -10.65 14.02
C ALA A 567 -2.74 -11.36 13.87
N PRO A 568 -2.83 -12.67 14.19
CA PRO A 568 -4.09 -13.40 14.16
C PRO A 568 -5.12 -12.73 15.08
N ARG A 569 -6.28 -12.39 14.56
CA ARG A 569 -7.32 -11.69 15.35
C ARG A 569 -8.00 -12.59 16.37
N ASP A 570 -7.83 -13.92 16.24
CA ASP A 570 -8.38 -14.91 17.15
C ASP A 570 -7.48 -15.20 18.38
N ILE A 571 -6.25 -14.65 18.45
CA ILE A 571 -5.22 -15.03 19.44
C ILE A 571 -4.74 -13.83 20.30
N VAL A 572 -5.23 -12.63 20.12
CA VAL A 572 -4.73 -11.41 20.82
C VAL A 572 -4.87 -11.44 22.35
N GLN A 573 -5.28 -12.56 22.97
CA GLN A 573 -5.55 -12.66 24.42
C GLN A 573 -4.70 -13.66 25.21
N THR A 574 -3.56 -14.18 24.73
CA THR A 574 -2.83 -15.22 25.51
C THR A 574 -1.32 -15.01 25.67
N GLN A 575 -0.81 -13.78 25.75
CA GLN A 575 0.64 -13.58 26.00
C GLN A 575 1.06 -13.36 27.47
N ASP A 576 0.14 -13.36 28.46
CA ASP A 576 0.49 -13.12 29.87
C ASP A 576 0.61 -14.37 30.76
N GLU A 577 0.61 -15.60 30.23
CA GLU A 577 0.68 -16.83 31.07
C GLU A 577 1.99 -17.63 30.97
N SER A 578 3.07 -17.16 30.35
CA SER A 578 4.32 -17.96 30.25
C SER A 578 5.49 -17.52 31.14
N ASP A 579 5.36 -16.49 31.97
CA ASP A 579 6.45 -16.04 32.86
C ASP A 579 6.25 -16.37 34.35
N SER A 580 5.44 -17.38 34.69
CA SER A 580 5.37 -17.87 36.05
C SER A 580 5.49 -19.41 36.12
N GLU A 581 6.69 -19.94 35.81
CA GLU A 581 7.24 -21.19 36.38
C GLU A 581 8.76 -21.15 36.49
#